data_dbf4e7c54b9b28748cade87c19effbbc
#
_entry.id   dbf4e7c54b9b28748cade87c19effbbc
#
_cell.length_a   1.000
_cell.length_b   1.000
_cell.length_c   1.000
_cell.angle_alpha   90.00
_cell.angle_beta   90.00
_cell.angle_gamma   90.00
#
_symmetry.space_group_name_H-M   'P 1'
#
loop_
_entity.id
_entity.type
_entity.pdbx_description
1 polymer ?
#
loop_
_entity_poly.entity_id
_entity_poly.type
_entity_poly.pdbx_seq_one_letter_code
_entity_poly.pdbx_strand_id
1 'polypeptide(L)'
;MKRYASRATKLLAIATLICGAVVLIGIIIAVAGVKNIGLTIGFILLGGLLGVIFFSCFFAEKSRALIINTDKVIFPRGAEKNGQQSFKKTVVRISDISSVESKFHKGDGIISDDCFFYTFKLKDGTSITVTLYAYGKEAEKEILETIKSRIE
;
A
#
# COMPACT_ATOMS: atom_id res chain seq x y z
N MET A 1 -16.86 -0.85 -8.84
CA MET A 1 -15.75 -0.27 -8.07
C MET A 1 -14.75 -1.36 -7.80
N LYS A 2 -13.51 -1.24 -8.31
CA LYS A 2 -12.38 -2.15 -8.02
C LYS A 2 -11.38 -1.41 -7.14
N ARG A 3 -10.87 -2.09 -6.11
CA ARG A 3 -9.88 -1.54 -5.17
C ARG A 3 -8.65 -2.44 -5.16
N TYR A 4 -7.51 -1.86 -5.50
CA TYR A 4 -6.22 -2.55 -5.51
C TYR A 4 -5.43 -2.11 -4.27
N ALA A 5 -5.20 -3.07 -3.38
CA ALA A 5 -4.40 -2.85 -2.17
C ALA A 5 -2.98 -3.37 -2.38
N SER A 6 -2.00 -2.71 -1.77
CA SER A 6 -0.60 -3.17 -1.76
C SER A 6 -0.50 -4.59 -1.19
N ARG A 7 0.41 -5.40 -1.73
CA ARG A 7 0.74 -6.74 -1.19
C ARG A 7 1.19 -6.67 0.27
N ALA A 8 1.90 -5.61 0.65
CA ALA A 8 2.34 -5.38 2.02
C ALA A 8 1.16 -5.30 3.01
N THR A 9 -0.03 -4.85 2.57
CA THR A 9 -1.21 -4.74 3.43
C THR A 9 -1.59 -6.08 4.08
N LYS A 10 -1.52 -7.19 3.32
CA LYS A 10 -1.83 -8.53 3.85
C LYS A 10 -0.78 -9.00 4.86
N LEU A 11 0.50 -8.79 4.55
CA LEU A 11 1.61 -9.16 5.44
C LEU A 11 1.56 -8.38 6.75
N LEU A 12 1.29 -7.08 6.68
CA LEU A 12 1.17 -6.22 7.86
C LEU A 12 -0.05 -6.61 8.72
N ALA A 13 -1.17 -7.00 8.11
CA ALA A 13 -2.32 -7.51 8.85
C ALA A 13 -1.98 -8.79 9.62
N ILE A 14 -1.29 -9.75 8.98
CA ILE A 14 -0.84 -10.99 9.61
C ILE A 14 0.14 -10.68 10.75
N ALA A 15 1.14 -9.82 10.52
CA ALA A 15 2.10 -9.43 11.55
C ALA A 15 1.41 -8.78 12.77
N THR A 16 0.42 -7.92 12.53
CA THR A 16 -0.38 -7.31 13.62
C THR A 16 -1.13 -8.37 14.42
N LEU A 17 -1.73 -9.36 13.76
CA LEU A 17 -2.44 -10.47 14.44
C LEU A 17 -1.48 -11.33 15.27
N ILE A 18 -0.29 -11.63 14.75
CA ILE A 18 0.74 -12.38 15.49
C ILE A 18 1.16 -11.61 16.75
N CYS A 19 1.41 -10.30 16.63
CA CYS A 19 1.74 -9.47 17.79
C CYS A 19 0.61 -9.46 18.83
N GLY A 20 -0.64 -9.39 18.41
CA GLY A 20 -1.80 -9.52 19.28
C GLY A 20 -1.85 -10.85 20.03
N ALA A 21 -1.56 -11.95 19.33
CA ALA A 21 -1.48 -13.29 19.96
C ALA A 21 -0.35 -13.37 20.99
N VAL A 22 0.81 -12.78 20.71
CA VAL A 22 1.93 -12.71 21.67
C VAL A 22 1.54 -11.96 22.95
N VAL A 23 0.83 -10.83 22.83
CA VAL A 23 0.32 -10.08 24.00
C VAL A 23 -0.68 -10.93 24.80
N LEU A 24 -1.60 -11.62 24.12
CA LEU A 24 -2.58 -12.49 24.78
C LEU A 24 -1.90 -13.63 25.55
N ILE A 25 -0.87 -14.25 24.99
CA ILE A 25 -0.07 -15.27 25.67
C ILE A 25 0.55 -14.67 26.95
N GLY A 26 1.12 -13.47 26.87
CA GLY A 26 1.67 -12.77 28.05
C GLY A 26 0.63 -12.55 29.14
N ILE A 27 -0.58 -12.14 28.76
CA ILE A 27 -1.70 -11.95 29.71
C ILE A 27 -2.11 -13.30 30.34
N ILE A 28 -2.24 -14.37 29.56
CA ILE A 28 -2.58 -15.71 30.05
C ILE A 28 -1.53 -16.19 31.07
N ILE A 29 -0.25 -16.02 30.78
CA ILE A 29 0.86 -16.36 31.68
C ILE A 29 0.75 -15.60 33.01
N ALA A 30 0.41 -14.30 32.93
CA ALA A 30 0.21 -13.45 34.10
C ALA A 30 -0.94 -13.96 34.98
N VAL A 31 -2.09 -14.27 34.37
CA VAL A 31 -3.31 -14.75 35.09
C VAL A 31 -3.10 -16.15 35.66
N ALA A 32 -2.35 -17.01 34.94
CA ALA A 32 -2.02 -18.36 35.42
C ALA A 32 -1.04 -18.41 36.62
N GLY A 33 -0.59 -17.24 37.11
CA GLY A 33 0.26 -17.14 38.29
C GLY A 33 1.69 -17.67 38.09
N VAL A 34 2.17 -17.74 36.85
CA VAL A 34 3.55 -18.12 36.55
C VAL A 34 4.51 -17.06 37.13
N LYS A 35 5.40 -17.49 38.04
CA LYS A 35 6.27 -16.60 38.83
C LYS A 35 7.33 -15.84 38.01
N ASN A 36 7.45 -16.10 36.70
CA ASN A 36 8.45 -15.43 35.87
C ASN A 36 7.91 -14.09 35.34
N ILE A 37 7.93 -13.08 36.20
CA ILE A 37 7.47 -11.71 35.90
C ILE A 37 8.20 -11.12 34.70
N GLY A 38 9.51 -11.37 34.55
CA GLY A 38 10.31 -10.86 33.42
C GLY A 38 9.82 -11.38 32.07
N LEU A 39 9.46 -12.65 31.97
CA LEU A 39 8.93 -13.26 30.75
C LEU A 39 7.57 -12.65 30.39
N THR A 40 6.69 -12.51 31.38
CA THR A 40 5.35 -11.90 31.20
C THR A 40 5.42 -10.47 30.68
N ILE A 41 6.25 -9.64 31.33
CA ILE A 41 6.48 -8.25 30.93
C ILE A 41 7.08 -8.20 29.53
N GLY A 42 8.07 -9.07 29.24
CA GLY A 42 8.69 -9.15 27.93
C GLY A 42 7.69 -9.41 26.79
N PHE A 43 6.77 -10.38 26.94
CA PHE A 43 5.74 -10.66 25.94
C PHE A 43 4.78 -9.48 25.74
N ILE A 44 4.33 -8.85 26.82
CA ILE A 44 3.38 -7.73 26.74
C ILE A 44 4.03 -6.50 26.12
N LEU A 45 5.24 -6.13 26.55
CA LEU A 45 5.91 -4.95 26.03
C LEU A 45 6.35 -5.14 24.57
N LEU A 46 7.01 -6.26 24.25
CA LEU A 46 7.50 -6.51 22.88
C LEU A 46 6.35 -6.67 21.90
N GLY A 47 5.38 -7.52 22.24
CA GLY A 47 4.19 -7.73 21.40
C GLY A 47 3.35 -6.47 21.25
N GLY A 48 3.18 -5.70 22.32
CA GLY A 48 2.46 -4.43 22.29
C GLY A 48 3.14 -3.37 21.43
N LEU A 49 4.44 -3.15 21.62
CA LEU A 49 5.21 -2.18 20.86
C LEU A 49 5.23 -2.52 19.35
N LEU A 50 5.59 -3.76 19.01
CA LEU A 50 5.59 -4.22 17.62
C LEU A 50 4.18 -4.19 17.02
N GLY A 51 3.15 -4.56 17.80
CA GLY A 51 1.75 -4.50 17.39
C GLY A 51 1.31 -3.10 16.99
N VAL A 52 1.66 -2.07 17.78
CA VAL A 52 1.37 -0.66 17.45
C VAL A 52 2.08 -0.23 16.17
N ILE A 53 3.35 -0.62 16.00
CA ILE A 53 4.13 -0.29 14.80
C ILE A 53 3.46 -0.93 13.56
N PHE A 54 3.23 -2.24 13.56
CA PHE A 54 2.64 -2.93 12.41
C PHE A 54 1.21 -2.47 12.12
N PHE A 55 0.41 -2.18 13.15
CA PHE A 55 -0.93 -1.63 12.99
C PHE A 55 -0.90 -0.26 12.33
N SER A 56 0.00 0.62 12.73
CA SER A 56 0.19 1.94 12.13
C SER A 56 0.62 1.83 10.66
N CYS A 57 1.58 0.94 10.36
CA CYS A 57 2.02 0.65 9.00
C CYS A 57 0.89 0.06 8.15
N PHE A 58 0.06 -0.83 8.70
CA PHE A 58 -1.11 -1.39 8.02
C PHE A 58 -2.10 -0.30 7.58
N PHE A 59 -2.43 0.66 8.46
CA PHE A 59 -3.31 1.77 8.09
C PHE A 59 -2.70 2.68 7.05
N ALA A 60 -1.40 2.96 7.14
CA ALA A 60 -0.67 3.74 6.14
C ALA A 60 -0.76 3.07 4.76
N GLU A 61 -0.46 1.76 4.67
CA GLU A 61 -0.54 1.00 3.42
C GLU A 61 -1.98 0.86 2.90
N LYS A 62 -2.96 0.66 3.78
CA LYS A 62 -4.37 0.62 3.39
C LYS A 62 -4.82 1.93 2.74
N SER A 63 -4.24 3.06 3.14
CA SER A 63 -4.53 4.37 2.55
C SER A 63 -3.93 4.55 1.15
N ARG A 64 -2.92 3.76 0.76
CA ARG A 64 -2.24 3.78 -0.54
C ARG A 64 -2.95 2.95 -1.61
N ALA A 65 -4.17 2.49 -1.38
CA ALA A 65 -4.93 1.74 -2.37
C ALA A 65 -5.27 2.61 -3.59
N LEU A 66 -5.04 2.05 -4.80
CA LEU A 66 -5.57 2.58 -6.04
C LEU A 66 -7.01 2.09 -6.22
N ILE A 67 -7.91 2.97 -6.63
CA ILE A 67 -9.34 2.65 -6.77
C ILE A 67 -9.79 3.04 -8.17
N ILE A 68 -10.41 2.10 -8.89
CA ILE A 68 -11.02 2.35 -10.19
C ILE A 68 -12.53 2.22 -10.05
N ASN A 69 -13.23 3.32 -10.29
CA ASN A 69 -14.67 3.36 -10.42
C ASN A 69 -15.08 3.30 -11.92
N THR A 70 -16.35 3.43 -12.18
CA THR A 70 -16.89 3.42 -13.56
C THR A 70 -16.33 4.57 -14.39
N ASP A 71 -16.19 5.76 -13.79
CA ASP A 71 -15.87 7.03 -14.46
C ASP A 71 -14.55 7.67 -14.02
N LYS A 72 -13.96 7.19 -12.92
CA LYS A 72 -12.79 7.82 -12.31
C LYS A 72 -11.79 6.84 -11.72
N VAL A 73 -10.53 7.26 -11.71
CA VAL A 73 -9.42 6.63 -11.01
C VAL A 73 -9.02 7.50 -9.82
N ILE A 74 -8.85 6.88 -8.66
CA ILE A 74 -8.34 7.53 -7.46
C ILE A 74 -6.93 6.99 -7.23
N PHE A 75 -5.95 7.84 -7.54
CA PHE A 75 -4.55 7.53 -7.32
C PHE A 75 -4.20 7.62 -5.83
N PRO A 76 -3.28 6.78 -5.35
CA PRO A 76 -2.88 6.75 -3.95
C PRO A 76 -2.12 8.02 -3.54
N ARG A 77 -1.96 8.21 -2.24
CA ARG A 77 -0.98 9.14 -1.70
C ARG A 77 0.42 8.71 -2.15
N GLY A 78 1.27 9.65 -2.46
CA GLY A 78 2.61 9.40 -2.97
C GLY A 78 2.71 9.34 -4.49
N ALA A 79 1.58 9.40 -5.23
CA ALA A 79 1.61 9.63 -6.66
C ALA A 79 2.21 11.01 -6.97
N GLU A 80 3.02 11.11 -8.01
CA GLU A 80 3.58 12.38 -8.45
C GLU A 80 2.60 13.09 -9.38
N LYS A 81 2.26 14.31 -9.08
CA LYS A 81 1.50 15.19 -9.98
C LYS A 81 2.42 16.26 -10.52
N ASN A 82 2.62 16.30 -11.83
CA ASN A 82 3.54 17.24 -12.51
C ASN A 82 4.97 17.23 -11.90
N GLY A 83 5.49 16.05 -11.57
CA GLY A 83 6.81 15.89 -10.96
C GLY A 83 6.90 16.22 -9.46
N GLN A 84 5.79 16.56 -8.82
CA GLN A 84 5.74 16.79 -7.38
C GLN A 84 4.93 15.70 -6.66
N GLN A 85 5.49 15.16 -5.60
CA GLN A 85 4.84 14.12 -4.80
C GLN A 85 3.58 14.65 -4.11
N SER A 86 2.44 14.00 -4.34
CA SER A 86 1.18 14.36 -3.73
C SER A 86 0.95 13.64 -2.40
N PHE A 87 0.78 14.39 -1.33
CA PHE A 87 0.42 13.86 0.00
C PHE A 87 -1.07 13.51 0.14
N LYS A 88 -1.89 13.87 -0.86
CA LYS A 88 -3.33 13.59 -0.91
C LYS A 88 -3.63 12.61 -2.04
N LYS A 89 -4.76 11.91 -1.93
CA LYS A 89 -5.28 11.12 -3.04
C LYS A 89 -5.68 12.04 -4.19
N THR A 90 -5.29 11.68 -5.40
CA THR A 90 -5.63 12.43 -6.61
C THR A 90 -6.76 11.70 -7.34
N VAL A 91 -7.87 12.40 -7.57
CA VAL A 91 -9.05 11.86 -8.29
C VAL A 91 -9.01 12.40 -9.71
N VAL A 92 -9.10 11.51 -10.70
CA VAL A 92 -9.10 11.85 -12.13
C VAL A 92 -10.25 11.12 -12.80
N ARG A 93 -10.96 11.79 -13.69
CA ARG A 93 -11.92 11.10 -14.57
C ARG A 93 -11.16 10.33 -15.64
N ILE A 94 -11.63 9.13 -15.97
CA ILE A 94 -10.96 8.31 -16.99
C ILE A 94 -11.02 9.02 -18.35
N SER A 95 -12.11 9.72 -18.64
CA SER A 95 -12.29 10.55 -19.84
C SER A 95 -11.27 11.68 -19.99
N ASP A 96 -10.66 12.13 -18.89
CA ASP A 96 -9.66 13.20 -18.89
C ASP A 96 -8.25 12.67 -19.14
N ILE A 97 -8.04 11.35 -19.10
CA ILE A 97 -6.75 10.73 -19.43
C ILE A 97 -6.60 10.68 -20.94
N SER A 98 -5.50 11.22 -21.46
CA SER A 98 -5.21 11.23 -22.90
C SER A 98 -4.31 10.06 -23.30
N SER A 99 -3.35 9.68 -22.45
CA SER A 99 -2.45 8.55 -22.72
C SER A 99 -1.82 8.02 -21.44
N VAL A 100 -1.28 6.78 -21.54
CA VAL A 100 -0.53 6.14 -20.47
C VAL A 100 0.82 5.72 -21.03
N GLU A 101 1.89 6.29 -20.50
CA GLU A 101 3.27 5.98 -20.84
C GLU A 101 3.91 5.16 -19.72
N SER A 102 4.83 4.27 -20.07
CA SER A 102 5.61 3.49 -19.10
C SER A 102 7.09 3.77 -19.27
N LYS A 103 7.79 3.95 -18.15
CA LYS A 103 9.25 4.08 -18.10
C LYS A 103 9.82 3.04 -17.16
N PHE A 104 10.74 2.21 -17.66
CA PHE A 104 11.45 1.24 -16.83
C PHE A 104 12.46 1.97 -15.94
N HIS A 105 12.46 1.61 -14.66
CA HIS A 105 13.47 2.04 -13.69
C HIS A 105 14.21 0.80 -13.19
N LYS A 106 15.52 0.79 -13.44
CA LYS A 106 16.39 -0.25 -12.91
C LYS A 106 16.70 0.09 -11.45
N GLY A 107 16.32 -0.79 -10.54
CA GLY A 107 16.65 -0.68 -9.13
C GLY A 107 18.13 -0.91 -8.85
N ASP A 108 18.57 -0.53 -7.67
CA ASP A 108 19.93 -0.79 -7.19
C ASP A 108 20.07 -2.18 -6.55
N GLY A 109 18.97 -2.92 -6.42
CA GLY A 109 18.93 -4.26 -5.84
C GLY A 109 19.09 -4.31 -4.31
N ILE A 110 19.33 -3.18 -3.66
CA ILE A 110 19.50 -3.07 -2.20
C ILE A 110 18.30 -2.35 -1.58
N ILE A 111 17.93 -1.19 -2.13
CA ILE A 111 16.88 -0.32 -1.58
C ILE A 111 15.67 -0.28 -2.51
N SER A 112 15.90 -0.42 -3.82
CA SER A 112 14.85 -0.38 -4.83
C SER A 112 14.91 -1.59 -5.77
N ASP A 113 13.74 -2.14 -6.08
CA ASP A 113 13.56 -3.20 -7.07
C ASP A 113 13.36 -2.60 -8.46
N ASP A 114 13.64 -3.43 -9.48
CA ASP A 114 13.30 -3.13 -10.86
C ASP A 114 11.79 -2.93 -10.99
N CYS A 115 11.36 -1.77 -11.45
CA CYS A 115 9.93 -1.47 -11.59
C CYS A 115 9.63 -0.55 -12.77
N PHE A 116 8.36 -0.53 -13.16
CA PHE A 116 7.86 0.44 -14.13
C PHE A 116 7.17 1.60 -13.42
N PHE A 117 7.48 2.82 -13.86
CA PHE A 117 6.71 4.01 -13.56
C PHE A 117 5.72 4.25 -14.69
N TYR A 118 4.47 4.48 -14.34
CA TYR A 118 3.39 4.75 -15.28
C TYR A 118 2.97 6.20 -15.16
N THR A 119 3.10 6.94 -16.26
CA THR A 119 2.70 8.34 -16.35
C THR A 119 1.39 8.44 -17.11
N PHE A 120 0.35 8.86 -16.43
CA PHE A 120 -0.96 9.15 -16.97
C PHE A 120 -1.00 10.60 -17.37
N LYS A 121 -1.00 10.90 -18.68
CA LYS A 121 -1.13 12.25 -19.21
C LYS A 121 -2.60 12.62 -19.28
N LEU A 122 -2.93 13.82 -18.83
CA LEU A 122 -4.29 14.34 -18.86
C LEU A 122 -4.47 15.33 -20.01
N LYS A 123 -5.72 15.49 -20.46
CA LYS A 123 -6.10 16.41 -21.55
C LYS A 123 -5.81 17.88 -21.22
N ASP A 124 -5.74 18.23 -19.93
CA ASP A 124 -5.39 19.58 -19.45
C ASP A 124 -3.87 19.86 -19.42
N GLY A 125 -3.05 18.91 -19.91
CA GLY A 125 -1.59 19.01 -19.91
C GLY A 125 -0.94 18.58 -18.60
N THR A 126 -1.70 18.23 -17.56
CA THR A 126 -1.13 17.71 -16.32
C THR A 126 -0.77 16.23 -16.45
N SER A 127 0.12 15.73 -15.59
CA SER A 127 0.50 14.33 -15.56
C SER A 127 0.51 13.76 -14.14
N ILE A 128 0.22 12.45 -14.03
CA ILE A 128 0.27 11.72 -12.78
C ILE A 128 1.16 10.50 -13.00
N THR A 129 2.24 10.42 -12.22
CA THR A 129 3.16 9.28 -12.27
C THR A 129 3.03 8.44 -11.02
N VAL A 130 2.90 7.13 -11.21
CA VAL A 130 2.81 6.14 -10.12
C VAL A 130 3.58 4.89 -10.48
N THR A 131 4.06 4.16 -9.47
CA THR A 131 4.47 2.77 -9.63
C THR A 131 3.34 1.84 -9.23
N LEU A 132 3.09 0.80 -10.03
CA LEU A 132 2.07 -0.21 -9.75
C LEU A 132 2.68 -1.49 -9.18
N TYR A 133 4.00 -1.55 -9.04
CA TYR A 133 4.76 -2.70 -8.53
C TYR A 133 4.21 -3.24 -7.19
N ALA A 134 3.83 -2.35 -6.27
CA ALA A 134 3.31 -2.70 -4.95
C ALA A 134 2.02 -3.54 -4.99
N TYR A 135 1.24 -3.48 -6.08
CA TYR A 135 0.00 -4.23 -6.23
C TYR A 135 0.22 -5.63 -6.81
N GLY A 136 1.36 -5.85 -7.47
CA GLY A 136 1.76 -7.10 -8.13
C GLY A 136 1.41 -7.16 -9.60
N LYS A 137 2.13 -8.02 -10.34
CA LYS A 137 2.10 -8.10 -11.80
C LYS A 137 0.70 -8.30 -12.40
N GLU A 138 -0.13 -9.15 -11.79
CA GLU A 138 -1.50 -9.41 -12.28
C GLU A 138 -2.39 -8.17 -12.10
N ALA A 139 -2.34 -7.55 -10.91
CA ALA A 139 -3.10 -6.33 -10.63
C ALA A 139 -2.61 -5.16 -11.49
N GLU A 140 -1.30 -5.03 -11.70
CA GLU A 140 -0.70 -4.04 -12.59
C GLU A 140 -1.25 -4.16 -14.00
N LYS A 141 -1.24 -5.36 -14.58
CA LYS A 141 -1.79 -5.65 -15.91
C LYS A 141 -3.29 -5.30 -15.97
N GLU A 142 -4.07 -5.77 -15.00
CA GLU A 142 -5.51 -5.52 -14.93
C GLU A 142 -5.84 -4.03 -14.81
N ILE A 143 -5.09 -3.26 -14.00
CA ILE A 143 -5.25 -1.82 -13.86
C ILE A 143 -5.04 -1.13 -15.21
N LEU A 144 -3.93 -1.45 -15.89
CA LEU A 144 -3.57 -0.84 -17.16
C LEU A 144 -4.58 -1.17 -18.27
N GLU A 145 -4.98 -2.43 -18.40
CA GLU A 145 -6.01 -2.87 -19.36
C GLU A 145 -7.36 -2.18 -19.08
N THR A 146 -7.77 -2.12 -17.80
CA THR A 146 -9.01 -1.47 -17.42
C THR A 146 -9.02 0.02 -17.75
N ILE A 147 -7.90 0.72 -17.61
CA ILE A 147 -7.83 2.14 -17.91
C ILE A 147 -7.72 2.35 -19.42
N LYS A 148 -6.82 1.62 -20.12
CA LYS A 148 -6.62 1.75 -21.55
C LYS A 148 -7.91 1.47 -22.34
N SER A 149 -8.63 0.40 -22.03
CA SER A 149 -9.90 0.05 -22.69
C SER A 149 -11.04 1.06 -22.52
N ARG A 150 -10.84 2.10 -21.72
CA ARG A 150 -11.84 3.15 -21.47
C ARG A 150 -11.39 4.54 -21.95
N ILE A 151 -10.14 4.65 -22.39
CA ILE A 151 -9.58 5.87 -22.99
C ILE A 151 -9.85 5.87 -24.50
N GLU A 152 -9.86 4.66 -25.10
CA GLU A 152 -10.23 4.43 -26.51
C GLU A 152 -11.75 4.61 -26.70
#